data_74966241df4f5da9b5db6efadab6719d
#
_entry.id   74966241df4f5da9b5db6efadab6719d
#
_cell.length_a   1.000
_cell.length_b   1.000
_cell.length_c   1.000
_cell.angle_alpha   90.00
_cell.angle_beta   90.00
_cell.angle_gamma   90.00
#
_symmetry.space_group_name_H-M   'P 1'
#
loop_
_entity.id
_entity.type
_entity.pdbx_description
1 polymer ?
#
loop_
_entity_poly.entity_id
_entity_poly.type
_entity_poly.pdbx_seq_one_letter_code
_entity_poly.pdbx_strand_id
1 'polypeptide(L)'
;LLLDEKTVLFDTVDKSVSEQFMENVEHVLSGRRLDYVVIQHMEPDHSATLAELLRRCPETTVVCNKMIADMIKQFFNLDITPRALIVKEGDTLSTGRHNLTFIAAPMVHWPEVMVTYDTVDKILFSADAFGTFGALNGAIFADEVDFDRDYMDEARRYYTNLSLIHI
;
A
#
# COMPACT_ATOMS: atom_id res chain seq x y z
N LEU A 1 -7.28 -3.87 2.78
CA LEU A 1 -7.72 -4.99 1.94
C LEU A 1 -9.06 -4.64 1.30
N LEU A 2 -9.17 -4.75 -0.02
CA LEU A 2 -10.41 -4.57 -0.77
C LEU A 2 -10.98 -5.95 -1.10
N LEU A 3 -12.25 -6.16 -0.77
CA LEU A 3 -12.99 -7.39 -1.03
C LEU A 3 -14.05 -7.14 -2.11
N ASP A 4 -13.80 -7.69 -3.30
CA ASP A 4 -14.69 -7.60 -4.45
C ASP A 4 -14.77 -8.99 -5.12
N GLU A 5 -15.12 -9.10 -6.40
CA GLU A 5 -14.97 -10.37 -7.15
C GLU A 5 -13.52 -10.86 -7.09
N LYS A 6 -12.57 -9.93 -7.21
CA LYS A 6 -11.15 -10.11 -6.90
C LYS A 6 -10.80 -9.43 -5.58
N THR A 7 -9.87 -10.02 -4.85
CA THR A 7 -9.37 -9.47 -3.59
C THR A 7 -8.04 -8.75 -3.82
N VAL A 8 -7.89 -7.56 -3.24
CA VAL A 8 -6.69 -6.73 -3.40
C VAL A 8 -6.19 -6.26 -2.05
N LEU A 9 -4.94 -6.57 -1.74
CA LEU A 9 -4.21 -6.01 -0.61
C LEU A 9 -3.36 -4.84 -1.10
N PHE A 10 -3.31 -3.74 -0.35
CA PHE A 10 -2.45 -2.59 -0.64
C PHE A 10 -1.34 -2.55 0.39
N ASP A 11 -0.10 -2.63 -0.07
CA ASP A 11 1.13 -2.75 0.70
C ASP A 11 1.15 -3.91 1.70
N THR A 12 2.25 -4.06 2.39
CA THR A 12 2.42 -4.96 3.51
C THR A 12 2.83 -4.16 4.75
N VAL A 13 3.59 -4.74 5.66
CA VAL A 13 4.00 -4.08 6.91
C VAL A 13 5.45 -4.39 7.24
N ASP A 14 5.98 -3.70 8.25
CA ASP A 14 7.28 -4.01 8.85
C ASP A 14 7.32 -5.46 9.35
N LYS A 15 8.50 -6.05 9.28
CA LYS A 15 8.71 -7.45 9.65
C LYS A 15 8.40 -7.76 11.11
N SER A 16 8.54 -6.79 12.00
CA SER A 16 8.31 -6.98 13.44
C SER A 16 6.85 -7.32 13.78
N VAL A 17 5.91 -6.95 12.92
CA VAL A 17 4.46 -7.19 13.08
C VAL A 17 3.90 -8.15 12.03
N SER A 18 4.76 -8.86 11.30
CA SER A 18 4.36 -9.69 10.17
C SER A 18 3.38 -10.81 10.54
N GLU A 19 3.54 -11.45 11.70
CA GLU A 19 2.65 -12.54 12.12
C GLU A 19 1.23 -12.04 12.35
N GLN A 20 1.07 -10.99 13.14
CA GLN A 20 -0.24 -10.37 13.38
C GLN A 20 -0.88 -9.85 12.08
N PHE A 21 -0.07 -9.27 11.20
CA PHE A 21 -0.54 -8.82 9.88
C PHE A 21 -1.09 -10.00 9.07
N MET A 22 -0.38 -11.13 9.01
CA MET A 22 -0.84 -12.30 8.27
C MET A 22 -2.11 -12.88 8.86
N GLU A 23 -2.23 -12.97 10.18
CA GLU A 23 -3.45 -13.40 10.86
C GLU A 23 -4.64 -12.49 10.50
N ASN A 24 -4.43 -11.17 10.50
CA ASN A 24 -5.47 -10.21 10.13
C ASN A 24 -5.89 -10.36 8.66
N VAL A 25 -4.92 -10.53 7.74
CA VAL A 25 -5.21 -10.75 6.32
C VAL A 25 -6.01 -12.04 6.12
N GLU A 26 -5.59 -13.15 6.73
CA GLU A 26 -6.27 -14.44 6.66
C GLU A 26 -7.69 -14.35 7.24
N HIS A 27 -7.86 -13.67 8.37
CA HIS A 27 -9.16 -13.44 9.01
C HIS A 27 -10.12 -12.69 8.09
N VAL A 28 -9.66 -11.58 7.50
CA VAL A 28 -10.49 -10.75 6.62
C VAL A 28 -10.79 -11.46 5.29
N LEU A 29 -9.83 -12.20 4.74
CA LEU A 29 -10.07 -13.02 3.55
C LEU A 29 -11.10 -14.11 3.79
N SER A 30 -11.23 -14.63 5.02
CA SER A 30 -12.23 -15.63 5.40
C SER A 30 -12.30 -16.83 4.44
N GLY A 31 -11.13 -17.36 4.08
CA GLY A 31 -10.99 -18.49 3.15
C GLY A 31 -11.01 -18.12 1.67
N ARG A 32 -11.17 -16.84 1.32
CA ARG A 32 -11.01 -16.38 -0.06
C ARG A 32 -9.53 -16.33 -0.42
N ARG A 33 -9.23 -16.52 -1.70
CA ARG A 33 -7.89 -16.33 -2.25
C ARG A 33 -7.53 -14.85 -2.25
N LEU A 34 -6.28 -14.50 -2.00
CA LEU A 34 -5.72 -13.18 -2.31
C LEU A 34 -5.33 -13.15 -3.79
N ASP A 35 -6.06 -12.39 -4.61
CA ASP A 35 -5.79 -12.31 -6.05
C ASP A 35 -4.62 -11.37 -6.35
N TYR A 36 -4.59 -10.20 -5.70
CA TYR A 36 -3.58 -9.17 -5.96
C TYR A 36 -3.00 -8.61 -4.67
N VAL A 37 -1.71 -8.30 -4.70
CA VAL A 37 -1.08 -7.37 -3.76
C VAL A 37 -0.49 -6.22 -4.57
N VAL A 38 -0.94 -5.01 -4.29
CA VAL A 38 -0.41 -3.77 -4.87
C VAL A 38 0.69 -3.27 -3.95
N ILE A 39 1.91 -3.15 -4.45
CA ILE A 39 3.02 -2.52 -3.72
C ILE A 39 3.20 -1.11 -4.26
N GLN A 40 2.96 -0.15 -3.41
CA GLN A 40 2.99 1.27 -3.74
C GLN A 40 4.31 1.93 -3.34
N HIS A 41 4.97 1.38 -2.30
CA HIS A 41 6.18 1.93 -1.72
C HIS A 41 7.11 0.81 -1.22
N MET A 42 8.43 1.05 -1.25
CA MET A 42 9.42 0.03 -0.92
C MET A 42 10.09 0.21 0.43
N GLU A 43 9.70 1.21 1.21
CA GLU A 43 10.13 1.33 2.59
C GLU A 43 9.71 0.09 3.40
N PRO A 44 10.49 -0.36 4.41
CA PRO A 44 10.23 -1.63 5.09
C PRO A 44 8.84 -1.77 5.71
N ASP A 45 8.24 -0.70 6.20
CA ASP A 45 6.88 -0.71 6.78
C ASP A 45 5.77 -0.90 5.73
N HIS A 46 6.09 -0.77 4.44
CA HIS A 46 5.21 -1.08 3.31
C HIS A 46 5.55 -2.40 2.62
N SER A 47 6.77 -2.91 2.75
CA SER A 47 7.25 -3.98 1.87
C SER A 47 7.91 -5.18 2.56
N ALA A 48 8.36 -5.08 3.81
CA ALA A 48 9.22 -6.09 4.42
C ALA A 48 8.55 -7.46 4.60
N THR A 49 7.24 -7.53 4.67
CA THR A 49 6.47 -8.79 4.81
C THR A 49 6.07 -9.41 3.46
N LEU A 50 6.38 -8.76 2.32
CA LEU A 50 5.98 -9.23 0.99
C LEU A 50 6.44 -10.66 0.68
N ALA A 51 7.70 -10.99 0.97
CA ALA A 51 8.23 -12.33 0.69
C ALA A 51 7.48 -13.42 1.46
N GLU A 52 7.12 -13.15 2.73
CA GLU A 52 6.33 -14.06 3.55
C GLU A 52 4.89 -14.18 3.03
N LEU A 53 4.26 -13.05 2.66
CA LEU A 53 2.93 -13.04 2.06
C LEU A 53 2.89 -13.93 0.80
N LEU A 54 3.85 -13.77 -0.11
CA LEU A 54 3.92 -14.53 -1.35
C LEU A 54 4.24 -16.01 -1.14
N ARG A 55 4.88 -16.36 -0.03
CA ARG A 55 5.10 -17.77 0.37
C ARG A 55 3.79 -18.41 0.84
N ARG A 56 2.97 -17.70 1.61
CA ARG A 56 1.66 -18.18 2.09
C ARG A 56 0.59 -18.13 1.00
N CYS A 57 0.66 -17.14 0.12
CA CYS A 57 -0.28 -16.94 -0.98
C CYS A 57 0.44 -17.06 -2.34
N PRO A 58 0.82 -18.28 -2.77
CA PRO A 58 1.71 -18.47 -3.92
C PRO A 58 1.08 -18.10 -5.27
N GLU A 59 -0.24 -17.98 -5.34
CA GLU A 59 -0.96 -17.61 -6.55
C GLU A 59 -1.28 -16.11 -6.67
N THR A 60 -0.86 -15.31 -5.67
CA THR A 60 -1.10 -13.87 -5.68
C THR A 60 -0.26 -13.19 -6.75
N THR A 61 -0.89 -12.32 -7.53
CA THR A 61 -0.22 -11.44 -8.49
C THR A 61 0.27 -10.18 -7.79
N VAL A 62 1.54 -9.83 -7.99
CA VAL A 62 2.12 -8.57 -7.48
C VAL A 62 1.87 -7.48 -8.52
N VAL A 63 1.15 -6.44 -8.14
CA VAL A 63 0.89 -5.27 -8.98
C VAL A 63 1.80 -4.14 -8.51
N CYS A 64 2.67 -3.66 -9.40
CA CYS A 64 3.63 -2.60 -9.06
C CYS A 64 4.18 -1.95 -10.33
N ASN A 65 4.86 -0.82 -10.18
CA ASN A 65 5.60 -0.26 -11.30
C ASN A 65 6.96 -0.98 -11.51
N LYS A 66 7.64 -0.64 -12.61
CA LYS A 66 8.90 -1.30 -12.97
C LYS A 66 10.01 -1.05 -11.93
N MET A 67 10.09 0.15 -11.35
CA MET A 67 11.11 0.50 -10.37
C MET A 67 10.92 -0.29 -9.08
N ILE A 68 9.69 -0.41 -8.59
CA ILE A 68 9.34 -1.26 -7.44
C ILE A 68 9.73 -2.72 -7.70
N ALA A 69 9.44 -3.26 -8.88
CA ALA A 69 9.82 -4.62 -9.23
C ALA A 69 11.35 -4.85 -9.17
N ASP A 70 12.13 -3.88 -9.66
CA ASP A 70 13.59 -3.94 -9.58
C ASP A 70 14.09 -3.85 -8.13
N MET A 71 13.47 -3.00 -7.30
CA MET A 71 13.80 -2.88 -5.87
C MET A 71 13.44 -4.14 -5.08
N ILE A 72 12.30 -4.79 -5.36
CA ILE A 72 11.93 -6.09 -4.76
C ILE A 72 13.03 -7.11 -5.01
N LYS A 73 13.51 -7.18 -6.24
CA LYS A 73 14.62 -8.09 -6.60
C LYS A 73 15.91 -7.77 -5.84
N GLN A 74 16.24 -6.47 -5.70
CA GLN A 74 17.46 -6.03 -5.02
C GLN A 74 17.39 -6.25 -3.50
N PHE A 75 16.28 -5.90 -2.87
CA PHE A 75 16.15 -5.89 -1.41
C PHE A 75 15.88 -7.28 -0.84
N PHE A 76 15.07 -8.07 -1.54
CA PHE A 76 14.62 -9.38 -1.04
C PHE A 76 15.22 -10.55 -1.80
N ASN A 77 16.04 -10.31 -2.84
CA ASN A 77 16.51 -11.36 -3.76
C ASN A 77 15.34 -12.21 -4.29
N LEU A 78 14.20 -11.58 -4.53
CA LEU A 78 12.95 -12.22 -4.94
C LEU A 78 12.63 -11.86 -6.38
N ASP A 79 12.56 -12.87 -7.25
CA ASP A 79 12.10 -12.70 -8.63
C ASP A 79 10.57 -12.83 -8.69
N ILE A 80 9.90 -11.72 -8.88
CA ILE A 80 8.43 -11.67 -9.03
C ILE A 80 7.99 -11.74 -10.50
N THR A 81 8.90 -11.79 -11.46
CA THR A 81 8.59 -11.77 -12.91
C THR A 81 7.47 -12.75 -13.30
N PRO A 82 7.42 -13.99 -12.78
CA PRO A 82 6.36 -14.95 -13.16
C PRO A 82 4.95 -14.56 -12.68
N ARG A 83 4.85 -13.62 -11.73
CA ARG A 83 3.59 -13.22 -11.09
C ARG A 83 3.42 -11.70 -10.98
N ALA A 84 4.16 -10.94 -11.76
CA ALA A 84 4.08 -9.48 -11.73
C ALA A 84 3.13 -8.94 -12.80
N LEU A 85 2.27 -8.03 -12.41
CA LEU A 85 1.55 -7.11 -13.28
C LEU A 85 2.22 -5.74 -13.17
N ILE A 86 3.03 -5.39 -14.17
CA ILE A 86 3.73 -4.11 -14.20
C ILE A 86 2.78 -3.05 -14.76
N VAL A 87 2.53 -2.02 -13.94
CA VAL A 87 1.64 -0.92 -14.25
C VAL A 87 2.41 0.39 -14.43
N LYS A 88 1.79 1.34 -15.13
CA LYS A 88 2.29 2.69 -15.42
C LYS A 88 1.23 3.71 -15.05
N GLU A 89 1.61 4.98 -15.11
CA GLU A 89 0.70 6.12 -14.98
C GLU A 89 -0.56 5.95 -15.83
N GLY A 90 -1.72 6.03 -15.17
CA GLY A 90 -3.02 5.93 -15.81
C GLY A 90 -3.51 4.53 -16.16
N ASP A 91 -2.70 3.47 -15.93
CA ASP A 91 -3.17 2.10 -16.09
C ASP A 91 -4.28 1.78 -15.09
N THR A 92 -5.17 0.88 -15.45
CA THR A 92 -6.30 0.50 -14.61
C THR A 92 -6.40 -1.01 -14.38
N LEU A 93 -6.96 -1.40 -13.24
CA LEU A 93 -7.26 -2.77 -12.88
C LEU A 93 -8.71 -2.88 -12.38
N SER A 94 -9.54 -3.63 -13.09
CA SER A 94 -10.88 -3.96 -12.60
C SER A 94 -10.83 -5.16 -11.66
N THR A 95 -11.51 -5.06 -10.53
CA THR A 95 -11.64 -6.13 -9.53
C THR A 95 -13.04 -6.74 -9.47
N GLY A 96 -13.91 -6.29 -10.36
CA GLY A 96 -15.34 -6.60 -10.41
C GLY A 96 -16.14 -5.30 -10.41
N ARG A 97 -16.69 -4.92 -9.26
CA ARG A 97 -17.36 -3.63 -9.08
C ARG A 97 -16.37 -2.46 -9.10
N HIS A 98 -15.21 -2.61 -8.44
CA HIS A 98 -14.22 -1.53 -8.31
C HIS A 98 -13.30 -1.44 -9.52
N ASN A 99 -12.81 -0.23 -9.77
CA ASN A 99 -11.84 0.05 -10.83
C ASN A 99 -10.71 0.92 -10.29
N LEU A 100 -9.55 0.30 -10.17
CA LEU A 100 -8.35 0.89 -9.59
C LEU A 100 -7.53 1.57 -10.68
N THR A 101 -7.17 2.83 -10.49
CA THR A 101 -6.28 3.58 -11.37
C THR A 101 -4.95 3.81 -10.66
N PHE A 102 -3.84 3.52 -11.33
CA PHE A 102 -2.50 3.69 -10.79
C PHE A 102 -1.93 5.05 -11.22
N ILE A 103 -1.40 5.78 -10.25
CA ILE A 103 -0.89 7.14 -10.43
C ILE A 103 0.54 7.17 -9.91
N ALA A 104 1.48 7.61 -10.72
CA ALA A 104 2.86 7.79 -10.30
C ALA A 104 2.98 8.98 -9.34
N ALA A 105 3.67 8.79 -8.23
CA ALA A 105 3.92 9.82 -7.24
C ALA A 105 5.44 9.88 -6.91
N PRO A 106 6.31 10.08 -7.91
CA PRO A 106 7.76 10.01 -7.71
C PRO A 106 8.21 11.07 -6.71
N MET A 107 9.12 10.67 -5.81
CA MET A 107 9.64 11.51 -4.72
C MET A 107 8.60 11.90 -3.64
N VAL A 108 7.51 11.15 -3.56
CA VAL A 108 6.52 11.30 -2.48
C VAL A 108 6.48 10.01 -1.62
N HIS A 109 7.54 9.71 -0.73
CA HIS A 109 8.78 10.54 -0.68
C HIS A 109 9.97 9.86 -1.39
N TRP A 110 9.86 8.62 -1.84
CA TRP A 110 10.89 7.91 -2.62
C TRP A 110 10.58 7.94 -4.13
N PRO A 111 11.60 7.71 -4.99
CA PRO A 111 11.46 7.87 -6.44
C PRO A 111 10.49 6.88 -7.09
N GLU A 112 10.28 5.71 -6.47
CA GLU A 112 9.45 4.65 -7.03
C GLU A 112 7.97 4.74 -6.65
N VAL A 113 7.60 5.64 -5.73
CA VAL A 113 6.25 5.67 -5.15
C VAL A 113 5.17 5.82 -6.21
N MET A 114 4.13 5.05 -6.05
CA MET A 114 2.86 5.22 -6.75
C MET A 114 1.71 5.19 -5.75
N VAL A 115 0.58 5.73 -6.12
CA VAL A 115 -0.66 5.68 -5.35
C VAL A 115 -1.76 5.03 -6.20
N THR A 116 -2.80 4.51 -5.55
CA THR A 116 -3.90 3.84 -6.24
C THR A 116 -5.21 4.53 -5.91
N TYR A 117 -5.98 4.88 -6.94
CA TYR A 117 -7.29 5.52 -6.78
C TYR A 117 -8.41 4.58 -7.24
N ASP A 118 -9.33 4.26 -6.32
CA ASP A 118 -10.58 3.60 -6.67
C ASP A 118 -11.57 4.64 -7.19
N THR A 119 -11.91 4.52 -8.48
CA THR A 119 -12.78 5.49 -9.16
C THR A 119 -14.26 5.32 -8.80
N VAL A 120 -14.64 4.18 -8.21
CA VAL A 120 -16.04 3.87 -7.87
C VAL A 120 -16.40 4.43 -6.49
N ASP A 121 -15.68 4.03 -5.46
CA ASP A 121 -15.94 4.49 -4.09
C ASP A 121 -15.14 5.78 -3.77
N LYS A 122 -14.32 6.27 -4.72
CA LYS A 122 -13.54 7.51 -4.61
C LYS A 122 -12.54 7.49 -3.44
N ILE A 123 -11.89 6.35 -3.27
CA ILE A 123 -10.90 6.12 -2.22
C ILE A 123 -9.49 6.21 -2.81
N LEU A 124 -8.63 7.01 -2.20
CA LEU A 124 -7.21 7.07 -2.52
C LEU A 124 -6.40 6.25 -1.50
N PHE A 125 -5.69 5.24 -1.99
CA PHE A 125 -4.66 4.52 -1.26
C PHE A 125 -3.33 5.23 -1.52
N SER A 126 -2.87 6.00 -0.56
CA SER A 126 -1.88 7.05 -0.78
C SER A 126 -0.47 6.70 -0.29
N ALA A 127 -0.21 5.46 0.17
CA ALA A 127 1.01 5.12 0.90
C ALA A 127 1.24 6.15 2.04
N ASP A 128 2.41 6.78 2.09
CA ASP A 128 2.74 7.77 3.12
C ASP A 128 2.12 9.14 2.91
N ALA A 129 1.68 9.45 1.69
CA ALA A 129 1.14 10.77 1.42
C ALA A 129 -0.11 11.08 2.27
N PHE A 130 -0.18 12.32 2.74
CA PHE A 130 -1.25 12.82 3.63
C PHE A 130 -1.26 12.21 5.05
N GLY A 131 -0.18 11.55 5.45
CA GLY A 131 -0.02 11.01 6.78
C GLY A 131 0.25 12.06 7.86
N THR A 132 0.26 11.62 9.11
CA THR A 132 0.66 12.40 10.28
C THR A 132 1.39 11.50 11.26
N PHE A 133 2.26 12.07 12.11
CA PHE A 133 2.78 11.34 13.25
C PHE A 133 1.72 11.18 14.34
N GLY A 134 1.90 10.14 15.16
CA GLY A 134 1.04 9.82 16.28
C GLY A 134 -0.06 8.83 15.95
N ALA A 135 -0.78 8.43 16.99
CA ALA A 135 -1.92 7.53 16.89
C ALA A 135 -3.21 8.29 17.22
N LEU A 136 -4.30 7.91 16.54
CA LEU A 136 -5.61 8.56 16.72
C LEU A 136 -6.37 8.07 17.97
N ASN A 137 -5.65 7.55 18.99
CA ASN A 137 -6.22 7.09 20.28
C ASN A 137 -7.40 6.12 20.13
N GLY A 138 -7.34 5.24 19.13
CA GLY A 138 -8.39 4.27 18.82
C GLY A 138 -9.40 4.72 17.77
N ALA A 139 -9.38 5.99 17.36
CA ALA A 139 -10.12 6.45 16.18
C ALA A 139 -9.50 5.91 14.91
N ILE A 140 -10.31 5.77 13.85
CA ILE A 140 -9.88 5.29 12.53
C ILE A 140 -9.86 6.47 11.54
N PHE A 141 -10.78 7.41 11.70
CA PHE A 141 -10.94 8.53 10.79
C PHE A 141 -10.54 9.85 11.45
N ALA A 142 -10.00 10.79 10.68
CA ALA A 142 -9.57 12.09 11.16
C ALA A 142 -10.72 12.98 11.65
N ASP A 143 -11.95 12.75 11.19
CA ASP A 143 -13.15 13.44 11.63
C ASP A 143 -13.73 12.93 12.96
N GLU A 144 -13.18 11.83 13.49
CA GLU A 144 -13.50 11.32 14.83
C GLU A 144 -12.69 12.01 15.95
N VAL A 145 -11.73 12.86 15.57
CA VAL A 145 -10.85 13.60 16.50
C VAL A 145 -10.83 15.09 16.16
N ASP A 146 -10.37 15.93 17.07
CA ASP A 146 -10.09 17.34 16.79
C ASP A 146 -8.73 17.45 16.10
N PHE A 147 -8.72 17.17 14.79
CA PHE A 147 -7.49 17.09 14.01
C PHE A 147 -6.71 18.40 14.02
N ASP A 148 -7.39 19.53 13.89
CA ASP A 148 -6.75 20.84 13.85
C ASP A 148 -6.02 21.18 15.16
N ARG A 149 -6.60 20.81 16.30
CA ARG A 149 -6.02 21.06 17.61
C ARG A 149 -4.91 20.05 17.95
N ASP A 150 -5.16 18.77 17.70
CA ASP A 150 -4.35 17.70 18.30
C ASP A 150 -3.29 17.13 17.33
N TYR A 151 -3.50 17.29 16.01
CA TYR A 151 -2.66 16.61 15.01
C TYR A 151 -2.08 17.54 13.92
N MET A 152 -2.56 18.76 13.77
CA MET A 152 -2.10 19.65 12.69
C MET A 152 -0.58 19.91 12.75
N ASP A 153 -0.01 20.10 13.94
CA ASP A 153 1.44 20.32 14.08
C ASP A 153 2.24 19.04 13.79
N GLU A 154 1.71 17.88 14.13
CA GLU A 154 2.33 16.60 13.78
C GLU A 154 2.26 16.33 12.28
N ALA A 155 1.17 16.69 11.62
CA ALA A 155 1.04 16.61 10.16
C ALA A 155 2.08 17.53 9.49
N ARG A 156 2.25 18.78 9.93
CA ARG A 156 3.28 19.68 9.40
C ARG A 156 4.68 19.12 9.58
N ARG A 157 4.95 18.53 10.75
CA ARG A 157 6.25 17.91 11.05
C ARG A 157 6.49 16.68 10.17
N TYR A 158 5.45 15.87 9.94
CA TYR A 158 5.50 14.71 9.05
C TYR A 158 5.88 15.13 7.62
N TYR A 159 5.19 16.11 7.05
CA TYR A 159 5.49 16.62 5.71
C TYR A 159 6.91 17.18 5.57
N THR A 160 7.39 17.86 6.62
CA THR A 160 8.74 18.41 6.63
C THR A 160 9.79 17.29 6.67
N ASN A 161 9.62 16.28 7.51
CA ASN A 161 10.57 15.19 7.69
C ASN A 161 10.68 14.27 6.46
N LEU A 162 9.56 14.00 5.80
CA LEU A 162 9.54 13.16 4.60
C LEU A 162 9.91 13.94 3.33
N SER A 163 10.31 15.20 3.46
CA SER A 163 10.63 16.07 2.31
C SER A 163 9.50 16.13 1.27
N LEU A 164 8.25 16.01 1.70
CA LEU A 164 7.06 16.10 0.85
C LEU A 164 6.78 17.53 0.34
N ILE A 165 7.77 18.38 0.42
CA ILE A 165 7.79 19.77 -0.03
C ILE A 165 7.60 19.91 -1.55
N HIS A 166 7.65 18.80 -2.26
CA HIS A 166 7.51 18.77 -3.72
C HIS A 166 6.11 18.37 -4.21
N ILE A 167 5.13 18.24 -3.31
CA ILE A 167 3.73 17.97 -3.64
C ILE A 167 3.00 19.29 -3.94
#